data_c4c28d416e0b0cac23044cc2950411b2
#
_entry.id   c4c28d416e0b0cac23044cc2950411b2
#
_cell.length_a   1.000
_cell.length_b   1.000
_cell.length_c   1.000
_cell.angle_alpha   90.00
_cell.angle_beta   90.00
_cell.angle_gamma   90.00
#
_symmetry.space_group_name_H-M   'P 1'
#
loop_
_entity.id
_entity.type
_entity.pdbx_description
1 polymer ?
#
loop_
_entity_poly.entity_id
_entity_poly.type
_entity_poly.pdbx_seq_one_letter_code
_entity_poly.pdbx_strand_id
1 'polypeptide(L)'
;MSIVTKTGDEGLTSLWSGERVWKDDLRVEAYGTIDELSSFLGVARHSSTLAETIAEIEHIQKTLVRVAAELASRGTPFTKPLDAIDEAELTAKVEALETRIPLRGFVLPGMTKASADLDAARTVCRRAERRVIGLARDAEVSDSLRSWLNRLSDFLFMLARAEEEAEGKITFA
;
A
#
# COMPACT_ATOMS: atom_id res chain seq x y z
N MET A 1 17.91 19.76 7.74
CA MET A 1 18.38 18.48 7.15
C MET A 1 18.55 18.70 5.65
N SER A 2 19.69 18.36 5.06
CA SER A 2 19.87 18.48 3.59
C SER A 2 19.29 17.24 2.90
N ILE A 3 18.51 17.43 1.85
CA ILE A 3 17.99 16.34 1.00
C ILE A 3 19.09 15.83 0.08
N VAL A 4 19.96 16.73 -0.42
CA VAL A 4 21.07 16.38 -1.30
C VAL A 4 22.29 16.04 -0.46
N THR A 5 22.58 14.74 -0.32
CA THR A 5 23.73 14.25 0.45
C THR A 5 24.87 13.75 -0.43
N LYS A 6 24.62 13.48 -1.73
CA LYS A 6 25.54 12.86 -2.71
C LYS A 6 26.09 11.48 -2.29
N THR A 7 25.68 10.94 -1.15
CA THR A 7 26.17 9.63 -0.66
C THR A 7 25.63 8.43 -1.43
N GLY A 8 24.64 8.67 -2.31
CA GLY A 8 24.01 7.63 -3.12
C GLY A 8 24.44 7.59 -4.59
N ASP A 9 25.36 8.46 -5.02
CA ASP A 9 25.70 8.66 -6.43
C ASP A 9 26.47 7.45 -7.01
N GLU A 10 27.11 6.66 -6.16
CA GLU A 10 27.83 5.44 -6.52
C GLU A 10 26.95 4.16 -6.53
N GLY A 11 25.63 4.31 -6.53
CA GLY A 11 24.68 3.19 -6.61
C GLY A 11 24.35 2.52 -5.26
N LEU A 12 24.88 3.04 -4.15
CA LEU A 12 24.61 2.53 -2.81
C LEU A 12 23.59 3.41 -2.08
N THR A 13 22.79 2.80 -1.18
CA THR A 13 21.90 3.50 -0.24
C THR A 13 22.06 2.95 1.16
N SER A 14 21.54 3.64 2.18
CA SER A 14 21.52 3.14 3.55
C SER A 14 20.14 2.64 3.92
N LEU A 15 20.09 1.48 4.56
CA LEU A 15 18.88 0.98 5.21
C LEU A 15 18.59 1.78 6.49
N TRP A 16 17.42 1.60 7.08
CA TRP A 16 17.07 2.18 8.39
C TRP A 16 18.06 1.77 9.50
N SER A 17 18.57 0.54 9.43
CA SER A 17 19.60 0.00 10.31
C SER A 17 20.99 0.63 10.13
N GLY A 18 21.18 1.53 9.15
CA GLY A 18 22.45 2.16 8.82
C GLY A 18 23.36 1.34 7.91
N GLU A 19 23.02 0.11 7.60
CA GLU A 19 23.76 -0.74 6.66
C GLU A 19 23.71 -0.16 5.25
N ARG A 20 24.84 -0.25 4.51
CA ARG A 20 24.94 0.17 3.11
C ARG A 20 24.66 -1.01 2.18
N VAL A 21 23.71 -0.83 1.27
CA VAL A 21 23.32 -1.84 0.27
C VAL A 21 23.25 -1.22 -1.11
N TRP A 22 23.27 -2.03 -2.15
CA TRP A 22 23.02 -1.59 -3.51
C TRP A 22 21.57 -1.10 -3.68
N LYS A 23 21.34 -0.10 -4.54
CA LYS A 23 20.01 0.44 -4.79
C LYS A 23 19.06 -0.54 -5.48
N ASP A 24 19.60 -1.61 -6.10
CA ASP A 24 18.85 -2.71 -6.71
C ASP A 24 18.70 -3.93 -5.80
N ASP A 25 19.06 -3.82 -4.49
CA ASP A 25 18.75 -4.84 -3.49
C ASP A 25 17.24 -5.09 -3.42
N LEU A 26 16.81 -6.36 -3.28
CA LEU A 26 15.39 -6.73 -3.20
C LEU A 26 14.64 -5.99 -2.09
N ARG A 27 15.31 -5.64 -1.01
CA ARG A 27 14.75 -4.88 0.10
C ARG A 27 14.49 -3.43 -0.29
N VAL A 28 15.42 -2.81 -1.01
CA VAL A 28 15.27 -1.45 -1.54
C VAL A 28 14.13 -1.41 -2.56
N GLU A 29 14.04 -2.38 -3.44
CA GLU A 29 12.96 -2.53 -4.41
C GLU A 29 11.59 -2.70 -3.71
N ALA A 30 11.54 -3.48 -2.62
CA ALA A 30 10.31 -3.68 -1.88
C ALA A 30 9.81 -2.38 -1.23
N TYR A 31 10.63 -1.72 -0.40
CA TYR A 31 10.19 -0.47 0.25
C TYR A 31 10.06 0.70 -0.73
N GLY A 32 10.83 0.73 -1.82
CA GLY A 32 10.66 1.71 -2.89
C GLY A 32 9.31 1.59 -3.58
N THR A 33 8.80 0.36 -3.78
CA THR A 33 7.46 0.13 -4.32
C THR A 33 6.36 0.53 -3.30
N ILE A 34 6.62 0.43 -1.99
CA ILE A 34 5.72 0.98 -0.95
C ILE A 34 5.65 2.52 -1.03
N ASP A 35 6.77 3.18 -1.28
CA ASP A 35 6.82 4.64 -1.47
C ASP A 35 6.06 5.06 -2.74
N GLU A 36 6.22 4.31 -3.84
CA GLU A 36 5.43 4.50 -5.06
C GLU A 36 3.92 4.37 -4.78
N LEU A 37 3.50 3.34 -4.03
CA LEU A 37 2.10 3.16 -3.62
C LEU A 37 1.59 4.37 -2.83
N SER A 38 2.38 4.87 -1.87
CA SER A 38 2.02 6.06 -1.10
C SER A 38 1.80 7.29 -1.99
N SER A 39 2.62 7.44 -3.04
CA SER A 39 2.49 8.53 -4.01
C SER A 39 1.22 8.41 -4.85
N PHE A 40 0.87 7.20 -5.33
CA PHE A 40 -0.39 6.96 -6.05
C PHE A 40 -1.61 7.16 -5.15
N LEU A 41 -1.54 6.81 -3.87
CA LEU A 41 -2.58 7.12 -2.89
C LEU A 41 -2.74 8.62 -2.70
N GLY A 42 -1.65 9.40 -2.75
CA GLY A 42 -1.71 10.85 -2.77
C GLY A 42 -2.52 11.38 -3.96
N VAL A 43 -2.34 10.83 -5.15
CA VAL A 43 -3.15 11.17 -6.34
C VAL A 43 -4.61 10.81 -6.12
N ALA A 44 -4.91 9.58 -5.68
CA ALA A 44 -6.27 9.11 -5.41
C ALA A 44 -6.97 9.98 -4.37
N ARG A 45 -6.28 10.42 -3.31
CA ARG A 45 -6.84 11.31 -2.29
C ARG A 45 -7.35 12.63 -2.87
N HIS A 46 -6.64 13.21 -3.84
CA HIS A 46 -7.04 14.48 -4.48
C HIS A 46 -8.24 14.34 -5.41
N SER A 47 -8.49 13.16 -5.96
CA SER A 47 -9.62 12.91 -6.83
C SER A 47 -10.83 12.32 -6.10
N SER A 48 -10.64 11.78 -4.87
CA SER A 48 -11.71 11.20 -4.07
C SER A 48 -12.72 12.28 -3.63
N THR A 49 -13.99 11.91 -3.65
CA THR A 49 -15.13 12.78 -3.33
C THR A 49 -15.73 12.47 -1.96
N LEU A 50 -15.56 11.24 -1.48
CA LEU A 50 -16.05 10.80 -0.19
C LEU A 50 -15.05 11.14 0.93
N ALA A 51 -15.49 11.87 1.94
CA ALA A 51 -14.68 12.22 3.10
C ALA A 51 -14.13 10.99 3.84
N GLU A 52 -14.91 9.90 3.87
CA GLU A 52 -14.48 8.60 4.40
C GLU A 52 -13.30 8.06 3.63
N THR A 53 -13.37 8.00 2.30
CA THR A 53 -12.26 7.54 1.44
C THR A 53 -10.99 8.37 1.66
N ILE A 54 -11.12 9.69 1.73
CA ILE A 54 -10.00 10.61 1.98
C ILE A 54 -9.33 10.31 3.32
N ALA A 55 -10.11 10.12 4.38
CA ALA A 55 -9.61 9.82 5.72
C ALA A 55 -8.90 8.45 5.76
N GLU A 56 -9.46 7.44 5.09
CA GLU A 56 -8.84 6.11 5.00
C GLU A 56 -7.53 6.15 4.22
N ILE A 57 -7.45 6.88 3.11
CA ILE A 57 -6.20 7.05 2.36
C ILE A 57 -5.12 7.66 3.25
N GLU A 58 -5.44 8.70 4.03
CA GLU A 58 -4.47 9.31 4.95
C GLU A 58 -4.00 8.34 6.04
N HIS A 59 -4.89 7.53 6.56
CA HIS A 59 -4.54 6.48 7.53
C HIS A 59 -3.62 5.44 6.91
N ILE A 60 -3.93 4.96 5.70
CA ILE A 60 -3.10 4.01 4.95
C ILE A 60 -1.70 4.59 4.72
N GLN A 61 -1.59 5.84 4.25
CA GLN A 61 -0.28 6.47 4.01
C GLN A 61 0.58 6.53 5.27
N LYS A 62 -0.02 6.82 6.45
CA LYS A 62 0.69 6.78 7.75
C LYS A 62 1.15 5.36 8.10
N THR A 63 0.34 4.35 7.81
CA THR A 63 0.69 2.95 8.03
C THR A 63 1.80 2.48 7.07
N LEU A 64 1.78 2.92 5.80
CA LEU A 64 2.83 2.62 4.82
C LEU A 64 4.21 3.14 5.24
N VAL A 65 4.29 4.22 6.03
CA VAL A 65 5.56 4.66 6.63
C VAL A 65 6.10 3.60 7.59
N ARG A 66 5.23 2.96 8.41
CA ARG A 66 5.62 1.84 9.28
C ARG A 66 6.09 0.64 8.46
N VAL A 67 5.33 0.27 7.42
CA VAL A 67 5.68 -0.82 6.50
C VAL A 67 7.05 -0.60 5.86
N ALA A 68 7.29 0.59 5.31
CA ALA A 68 8.57 0.92 4.67
C ALA A 68 9.74 0.86 5.68
N ALA A 69 9.54 1.37 6.90
CA ALA A 69 10.55 1.32 7.96
C ALA A 69 10.84 -0.12 8.41
N GLU A 70 9.82 -0.97 8.55
CA GLU A 70 9.99 -2.40 8.88
C GLU A 70 10.77 -3.11 7.77
N LEU A 71 10.41 -2.91 6.50
CA LEU A 71 11.14 -3.48 5.36
C LEU A 71 12.58 -2.95 5.25
N ALA A 72 12.83 -1.68 5.57
CA ALA A 72 14.16 -1.08 5.54
C ALA A 72 15.03 -1.48 6.75
N SER A 73 14.50 -2.23 7.72
CA SER A 73 15.23 -2.73 8.87
C SER A 73 15.84 -4.09 8.58
N ARG A 74 17.15 -4.27 8.90
CA ARG A 74 17.87 -5.53 8.77
C ARG A 74 18.76 -5.72 10.00
N GLY A 75 18.66 -6.90 10.63
CA GLY A 75 19.48 -7.21 11.82
C GLY A 75 19.07 -6.45 13.11
N THR A 76 18.40 -5.32 12.99
CA THR A 76 17.81 -4.57 14.11
C THR A 76 16.32 -4.45 13.89
N PRO A 77 15.47 -5.10 14.71
CA PRO A 77 14.03 -5.08 14.53
C PRO A 77 13.49 -3.64 14.61
N PHE A 78 12.53 -3.32 13.72
CA PHE A 78 11.78 -2.09 13.82
C PHE A 78 10.90 -2.10 15.07
N THR A 79 10.83 -0.96 15.78
CA THR A 79 10.18 -0.89 17.10
C THR A 79 8.65 -0.89 17.06
N LYS A 80 8.05 -0.64 15.90
CA LYS A 80 6.59 -0.57 15.70
C LYS A 80 6.16 -1.33 14.44
N PRO A 81 6.48 -2.63 14.33
CA PRO A 81 6.08 -3.44 13.18
C PRO A 81 4.56 -3.52 13.09
N LEU A 82 4.06 -3.97 11.95
CA LEU A 82 2.65 -4.34 11.84
C LEU A 82 2.39 -5.61 12.67
N ASP A 83 1.18 -5.69 13.22
CA ASP A 83 0.74 -6.84 14.01
C ASP A 83 -0.61 -7.40 13.51
N ALA A 84 -1.12 -8.42 14.19
CA ALA A 84 -2.39 -9.04 13.86
C ALA A 84 -3.61 -8.10 14.07
N ILE A 85 -3.47 -7.05 14.88
CA ILE A 85 -4.54 -6.07 15.09
C ILE A 85 -4.65 -5.18 13.85
N ASP A 86 -3.53 -4.70 13.31
CA ASP A 86 -3.51 -3.90 12.07
C ASP A 86 -4.21 -4.66 10.91
N GLU A 87 -3.96 -5.96 10.79
CA GLU A 87 -4.56 -6.81 9.75
C GLU A 87 -6.06 -7.04 9.99
N ALA A 88 -6.45 -7.34 11.22
CA ALA A 88 -7.85 -7.58 11.60
C ALA A 88 -8.72 -6.33 11.41
N GLU A 89 -8.21 -5.14 11.77
CA GLU A 89 -8.90 -3.87 11.54
C GLU A 89 -9.16 -3.62 10.05
N LEU A 90 -8.16 -3.90 9.20
CA LEU A 90 -8.31 -3.71 7.76
C LEU A 90 -9.29 -4.73 7.16
N THR A 91 -9.26 -5.98 7.64
CA THR A 91 -10.22 -7.02 7.24
C THR A 91 -11.65 -6.60 7.57
N ALA A 92 -11.89 -6.13 8.80
CA ALA A 92 -13.23 -5.67 9.21
C ALA A 92 -13.76 -4.52 8.33
N LYS A 93 -12.87 -3.60 7.90
CA LYS A 93 -13.25 -2.52 6.97
C LYS A 93 -13.63 -3.04 5.58
N VAL A 94 -12.93 -4.04 5.06
CA VAL A 94 -13.29 -4.69 3.78
C VAL A 94 -14.67 -5.34 3.91
N GLU A 95 -14.91 -6.15 4.95
CA GLU A 95 -16.18 -6.85 5.18
C GLU A 95 -17.36 -5.88 5.33
N ALA A 96 -17.14 -4.74 5.99
CA ALA A 96 -18.16 -3.69 6.12
C ALA A 96 -18.53 -3.09 4.74
N LEU A 97 -17.53 -2.83 3.90
CA LEU A 97 -17.77 -2.32 2.55
C LEU A 97 -18.42 -3.37 1.64
N GLU A 98 -18.02 -4.64 1.71
CA GLU A 98 -18.65 -5.74 0.97
C GLU A 98 -20.12 -5.90 1.34
N THR A 99 -20.46 -5.75 2.63
CA THR A 99 -21.84 -5.78 3.11
C THR A 99 -22.66 -4.62 2.57
N ARG A 100 -22.07 -3.42 2.52
CA ARG A 100 -22.72 -2.20 1.99
C ARG A 100 -22.88 -2.23 0.49
N ILE A 101 -21.88 -2.76 -0.23
CA ILE A 101 -21.78 -2.75 -1.70
C ILE A 101 -21.64 -4.17 -2.21
N PRO A 102 -22.73 -4.96 -2.23
CA PRO A 102 -22.66 -6.34 -2.68
C PRO A 102 -22.44 -6.41 -4.20
N LEU A 103 -21.27 -6.89 -4.60
CA LEU A 103 -20.90 -7.04 -6.00
C LEU A 103 -21.48 -8.35 -6.57
N ARG A 104 -22.03 -8.28 -7.78
CA ARG A 104 -22.72 -9.41 -8.43
C ARG A 104 -21.90 -10.08 -9.53
N GLY A 105 -20.65 -9.63 -9.76
CA GLY A 105 -19.79 -10.13 -10.82
C GLY A 105 -18.50 -9.33 -10.94
N PHE A 106 -17.76 -9.57 -12.02
CA PHE A 106 -16.57 -8.78 -12.32
C PHE A 106 -16.96 -7.34 -12.64
N VAL A 107 -16.25 -6.40 -12.03
CA VAL A 107 -16.47 -4.97 -12.21
C VAL A 107 -15.43 -4.40 -13.17
N LEU A 108 -15.87 -3.57 -14.11
CA LEU A 108 -14.96 -2.78 -14.94
C LEU A 108 -14.33 -1.67 -14.05
N PRO A 109 -13.00 -1.55 -13.99
CA PRO A 109 -12.35 -0.56 -13.14
C PRO A 109 -12.43 0.86 -13.74
N GLY A 110 -12.47 1.88 -12.89
CA GLY A 110 -12.21 3.25 -13.32
C GLY A 110 -13.41 3.98 -13.93
N MET A 111 -14.63 3.72 -13.47
CA MET A 111 -15.83 4.40 -13.96
C MET A 111 -15.97 5.85 -13.48
N THR A 112 -15.22 6.24 -12.46
CA THR A 112 -15.05 7.62 -12.03
C THR A 112 -13.55 7.97 -11.99
N LYS A 113 -13.21 9.26 -11.92
CA LYS A 113 -11.80 9.62 -11.77
C LYS A 113 -11.22 9.12 -10.45
N ALA A 114 -11.97 9.22 -9.36
CA ALA A 114 -11.57 8.73 -8.04
C ALA A 114 -11.32 7.21 -8.07
N SER A 115 -12.26 6.44 -8.63
CA SER A 115 -12.11 5.00 -8.73
C SER A 115 -10.95 4.58 -9.64
N ALA A 116 -10.69 5.31 -10.73
CA ALA A 116 -9.56 5.04 -11.62
C ALA A 116 -8.21 5.21 -10.89
N ASP A 117 -8.05 6.29 -10.13
CA ASP A 117 -6.84 6.57 -9.37
C ASP A 117 -6.65 5.55 -8.22
N LEU A 118 -7.75 5.14 -7.55
CA LEU A 118 -7.74 4.07 -6.54
C LEU A 118 -7.40 2.70 -7.14
N ASP A 119 -7.96 2.36 -8.29
CA ASP A 119 -7.63 1.11 -8.99
C ASP A 119 -6.17 1.10 -9.47
N ALA A 120 -5.62 2.24 -9.89
CA ALA A 120 -4.19 2.37 -10.17
C ALA A 120 -3.35 2.10 -8.91
N ALA A 121 -3.66 2.76 -7.78
CA ALA A 121 -3.00 2.52 -6.50
C ALA A 121 -3.10 1.05 -6.06
N ARG A 122 -4.26 0.41 -6.23
CA ARG A 122 -4.46 -1.02 -5.96
C ARG A 122 -3.51 -1.89 -6.78
N THR A 123 -3.31 -1.60 -8.06
CA THR A 123 -2.38 -2.40 -8.89
C THR A 123 -0.93 -2.22 -8.47
N VAL A 124 -0.55 -1.03 -8.01
CA VAL A 124 0.76 -0.77 -7.40
C VAL A 124 0.90 -1.51 -6.07
N CYS A 125 -0.15 -1.55 -5.22
CA CYS A 125 -0.18 -2.33 -3.99
C CYS A 125 0.11 -3.82 -4.27
N ARG A 126 -0.54 -4.41 -5.26
CA ARG A 126 -0.28 -5.80 -5.68
C ARG A 126 1.14 -5.99 -6.24
N ARG A 127 1.75 -4.98 -6.86
CA ARG A 127 3.17 -5.03 -7.23
C ARG A 127 4.06 -5.01 -6.00
N ALA A 128 3.78 -4.13 -5.03
CA ALA A 128 4.50 -4.08 -3.76
C ALA A 128 4.43 -5.42 -3.00
N GLU A 129 3.24 -6.00 -2.90
CA GLU A 129 3.04 -7.34 -2.32
C GLU A 129 3.95 -8.39 -2.99
N ARG A 130 3.98 -8.46 -4.33
CA ARG A 130 4.86 -9.40 -5.04
C ARG A 130 6.34 -9.16 -4.77
N ARG A 131 6.79 -7.90 -4.64
CA ARG A 131 8.17 -7.57 -4.27
C ARG A 131 8.50 -8.00 -2.84
N VAL A 132 7.59 -7.79 -1.92
CA VAL A 132 7.71 -8.25 -0.53
C VAL A 132 7.74 -9.78 -0.45
N ILE A 133 6.90 -10.48 -1.19
CA ILE A 133 6.93 -11.96 -1.27
C ILE A 133 8.27 -12.44 -1.88
N GLY A 134 8.79 -11.74 -2.89
CA GLY A 134 10.12 -12.04 -3.44
C GLY A 134 11.21 -11.91 -2.38
N LEU A 135 11.23 -10.81 -1.64
CA LEU A 135 12.15 -10.58 -0.52
C LEU A 135 12.01 -11.65 0.58
N ALA A 136 10.79 -12.05 0.93
CA ALA A 136 10.51 -13.03 1.97
C ALA A 136 11.02 -14.46 1.70
N ARG A 137 11.50 -14.74 0.48
CA ARG A 137 12.15 -16.01 0.16
C ARG A 137 13.58 -16.10 0.70
N ASP A 138 14.26 -14.96 0.79
CA ASP A 138 15.68 -14.89 1.11
C ASP A 138 15.95 -14.08 2.41
N ALA A 139 14.92 -13.44 2.97
CA ALA A 139 15.00 -12.59 4.14
C ALA A 139 13.77 -12.72 5.02
N GLU A 140 13.92 -12.43 6.30
CA GLU A 140 12.81 -12.40 7.25
C GLU A 140 11.91 -11.19 6.97
N VAL A 141 10.61 -11.46 6.79
CA VAL A 141 9.51 -10.51 6.65
C VAL A 141 8.33 -11.05 7.45
N SER A 142 7.73 -10.22 8.30
CA SER A 142 6.64 -10.64 9.18
C SER A 142 5.40 -11.11 8.40
N ASP A 143 4.70 -12.10 8.94
CA ASP A 143 3.45 -12.60 8.36
C ASP A 143 2.38 -11.52 8.36
N SER A 144 2.30 -10.73 9.43
CA SER A 144 1.35 -9.62 9.56
C SER A 144 1.52 -8.58 8.46
N LEU A 145 2.76 -8.23 8.12
CA LEU A 145 3.03 -7.29 7.01
C LEU A 145 2.55 -7.86 5.67
N ARG A 146 2.84 -9.13 5.40
CA ARG A 146 2.42 -9.79 4.15
C ARG A 146 0.90 -9.89 4.04
N SER A 147 0.22 -10.31 5.10
CA SER A 147 -1.24 -10.42 5.17
C SER A 147 -1.89 -9.04 5.03
N TRP A 148 -1.34 -8.02 5.70
CA TRP A 148 -1.85 -6.67 5.63
C TRP A 148 -1.78 -6.09 4.20
N LEU A 149 -0.67 -6.28 3.48
CA LEU A 149 -0.55 -5.83 2.08
C LEU A 149 -1.55 -6.53 1.15
N ASN A 150 -1.77 -7.82 1.35
CA ASN A 150 -2.79 -8.55 0.60
C ASN A 150 -4.18 -7.94 0.86
N ARG A 151 -4.54 -7.76 2.13
CA ARG A 151 -5.81 -7.16 2.55
C ARG A 151 -5.96 -5.71 2.10
N LEU A 152 -4.86 -4.94 2.06
CA LEU A 152 -4.88 -3.56 1.55
C LEU A 152 -5.32 -3.51 0.08
N SER A 153 -4.91 -4.47 -0.74
CA SER A 153 -5.36 -4.50 -2.13
C SER A 153 -6.87 -4.69 -2.28
N ASP A 154 -7.48 -5.49 -1.39
CA ASP A 154 -8.93 -5.71 -1.34
C ASP A 154 -9.65 -4.44 -0.85
N PHE A 155 -9.09 -3.78 0.17
CA PHE A 155 -9.65 -2.54 0.69
C PHE A 155 -9.64 -1.40 -0.34
N LEU A 156 -8.52 -1.22 -1.07
CA LEU A 156 -8.45 -0.23 -2.16
C LEU A 156 -9.44 -0.52 -3.28
N PHE A 157 -9.67 -1.81 -3.60
CA PHE A 157 -10.72 -2.19 -4.54
C PHE A 157 -12.09 -1.76 -4.05
N MET A 158 -12.43 -1.99 -2.79
CA MET A 158 -13.73 -1.63 -2.23
C MET A 158 -13.91 -0.11 -2.06
N LEU A 159 -12.86 0.64 -1.73
CA LEU A 159 -12.90 2.11 -1.73
C LEU A 159 -13.18 2.66 -3.13
N ALA A 160 -12.58 2.09 -4.17
CA ALA A 160 -12.89 2.48 -5.55
C ALA A 160 -14.36 2.21 -5.91
N ARG A 161 -14.90 1.09 -5.45
CA ARG A 161 -16.34 0.78 -5.65
C ARG A 161 -17.24 1.73 -4.84
N ALA A 162 -16.82 2.18 -3.67
CA ALA A 162 -17.56 3.17 -2.90
C ALA A 162 -17.69 4.52 -3.64
N GLU A 163 -16.61 4.98 -4.27
CA GLU A 163 -16.64 6.19 -5.11
C GLU A 163 -17.56 6.03 -6.34
N GLU A 164 -17.60 4.84 -6.94
CA GLU A 164 -18.51 4.54 -8.05
C GLU A 164 -19.98 4.43 -7.60
N GLU A 165 -20.22 3.80 -6.44
CA GLU A 165 -21.56 3.67 -5.87
C GLU A 165 -22.18 5.05 -5.61
N ALA A 166 -21.40 5.98 -5.03
CA ALA A 166 -21.84 7.34 -4.74
C ALA A 166 -22.31 8.09 -5.99
N GLU A 167 -21.80 7.73 -7.17
CA GLU A 167 -22.19 8.30 -8.46
C GLU A 167 -23.14 7.38 -9.27
N GLY A 168 -23.53 6.21 -8.74
CA GLY A 168 -24.36 5.24 -9.44
C GLY A 168 -23.69 4.62 -10.69
N LYS A 169 -22.35 4.49 -10.70
CA LYS A 169 -21.54 4.14 -11.86
C LYS A 169 -20.91 2.75 -11.82
N ILE A 170 -21.21 1.91 -10.81
CA ILE A 170 -20.67 0.54 -10.79
C ILE A 170 -21.12 -0.19 -12.07
N THR A 171 -20.16 -0.62 -12.87
CA THR A 171 -20.40 -1.28 -14.15
C THR A 171 -19.81 -2.69 -14.12
N PHE A 172 -20.62 -3.68 -14.46
CA PHE A 172 -20.19 -5.08 -14.53
C PHE A 172 -19.76 -5.46 -15.95
N ALA A 173 -18.77 -6.36 -16.05
CA ALA A 173 -18.26 -6.89 -17.32
C ALA A 173 -19.26 -7.87 -17.97
#